data_b16fb74a79350e3040d58a907552830d
#
_entry.id   b16fb74a79350e3040d58a907552830d
#
_cell.length_a   1.000
_cell.length_b   1.000
_cell.length_c   1.000
_cell.angle_alpha   90.00
_cell.angle_beta   90.00
_cell.angle_gamma   90.00
#
_symmetry.space_group_name_H-M   'P 1'
#
loop_
_entity.id
_entity.type
_entity.pdbx_description
1 polymer ?
#
loop_
_entity_poly.entity_id
_entity_poly.type
_entity_poly.pdbx_seq_one_letter_code
_entity_poly.pdbx_strand_id
1 'polypeptide(L)'
;MTLLAHRHVVGGEDPRVAFYADALDLLAASDIPFLVGGTFAFARYTEIHRETKDLDIFVRRSDCTRTLRVFDDSGYRTELTYPHWLAKVRRGEDFMDVVFASGNGIAVVDDEWFTHAAESEVLGMRLRLCPPEEMIWSKAFVQERERFDGADVLHLLREAGKDLDWPRLLTRFGDHWPVLLSHLVLFGFVYPDRRDCVPFAVVDALTKRLAEQKQESANRICFGTLLSREQYLHDLASGYVDARLPPHGGMTPDDLRLWTDAIGKRT
;
A
#
# COMPACT_ATOMS: atom_id res chain seq x y z
N MET A 1 -24.03 17.14 5.56
CA MET A 1 -23.73 17.47 6.97
C MET A 1 -22.22 17.68 7.03
N THR A 2 -21.77 18.92 7.16
CA THR A 2 -20.39 19.35 7.04
C THR A 2 -19.61 18.82 8.24
N LEU A 3 -18.69 17.87 8.03
CA LEU A 3 -17.75 17.42 9.04
C LEU A 3 -16.73 18.53 9.30
N LEU A 4 -16.99 19.26 10.37
CA LEU A 4 -16.03 20.16 10.99
C LEU A 4 -14.78 19.33 11.37
N ALA A 5 -13.68 19.56 10.65
CA ALA A 5 -12.36 19.21 11.13
C ALA A 5 -12.22 19.77 12.55
N HIS A 6 -12.16 18.90 13.54
CA HIS A 6 -11.77 19.30 14.88
C HIS A 6 -10.30 19.73 14.81
N ARG A 7 -10.10 21.04 14.56
CA ARG A 7 -8.87 21.73 14.93
C ARG A 7 -8.77 21.62 16.47
N HIS A 8 -8.04 20.64 16.95
CA HIS A 8 -7.41 20.81 18.25
C HIS A 8 -6.33 21.88 18.08
N VAL A 9 -6.75 23.11 18.32
CA VAL A 9 -5.86 24.25 18.53
C VAL A 9 -5.15 24.01 19.85
N VAL A 10 -4.05 23.31 19.81
CA VAL A 10 -2.94 23.52 20.75
C VAL A 10 -2.00 24.45 20.01
N GLY A 11 -1.76 25.63 20.54
CA GLY A 11 -1.10 26.75 19.88
C GLY A 11 0.29 26.39 19.34
N GLY A 12 0.42 26.43 18.01
CA GLY A 12 1.58 26.14 17.21
C GLY A 12 1.18 25.17 16.10
N GLU A 13 1.16 25.64 14.84
CA GLU A 13 0.97 24.74 13.68
C GLU A 13 2.10 23.70 13.72
N ASP A 14 1.76 22.42 13.68
CA ASP A 14 2.76 21.34 13.59
C ASP A 14 3.60 21.59 12.33
N PRO A 15 4.93 21.78 12.43
CA PRO A 15 5.79 22.07 11.28
C PRO A 15 5.67 21.05 10.17
N ARG A 16 5.34 19.77 10.50
CA ARG A 16 5.11 18.69 9.55
C ARG A 16 3.90 18.96 8.65
N VAL A 17 2.83 19.52 9.20
CA VAL A 17 1.62 19.89 8.41
C VAL A 17 1.97 20.94 7.38
N ALA A 18 2.78 21.93 7.73
CA ALA A 18 3.26 22.94 6.78
C ALA A 18 4.15 22.31 5.70
N PHE A 19 5.06 21.41 6.08
CA PHE A 19 5.87 20.67 5.10
C PHE A 19 5.00 19.87 4.12
N TYR A 20 3.98 19.15 4.61
CA TYR A 20 3.09 18.36 3.75
C TYR A 20 2.26 19.25 2.82
N ALA A 21 1.73 20.36 3.31
CA ALA A 21 0.98 21.31 2.50
C ALA A 21 1.86 21.89 1.38
N ASP A 22 3.07 22.38 1.71
CA ASP A 22 4.03 22.89 0.72
C ASP A 22 4.38 21.85 -0.33
N ALA A 23 4.61 20.58 0.07
CA ALA A 23 4.95 19.50 -0.82
C ALA A 23 3.79 19.15 -1.77
N LEU A 24 2.56 19.12 -1.25
CA LEU A 24 1.37 18.86 -2.05
C LEU A 24 1.05 20.00 -3.00
N ASP A 25 1.21 21.27 -2.59
CA ASP A 25 1.06 22.45 -3.44
C ASP A 25 2.06 22.42 -4.60
N LEU A 26 3.32 22.08 -4.33
CA LEU A 26 4.35 21.95 -5.34
C LEU A 26 4.02 20.87 -6.38
N LEU A 27 3.53 19.71 -5.93
CA LEU A 27 3.09 18.65 -6.83
C LEU A 27 1.84 19.03 -7.62
N ALA A 28 0.85 19.66 -6.98
CA ALA A 28 -0.37 20.11 -7.63
C ALA A 28 -0.10 21.16 -8.72
N ALA A 29 0.95 21.98 -8.54
CA ALA A 29 1.42 22.93 -9.55
C ALA A 29 2.22 22.27 -10.69
N SER A 30 2.60 21.01 -10.55
CA SER A 30 3.30 20.24 -11.58
C SER A 30 2.30 19.47 -12.47
N ASP A 31 2.73 19.13 -13.69
CA ASP A 31 1.92 18.26 -14.57
C ASP A 31 2.11 16.76 -14.27
N ILE A 32 2.48 16.42 -13.03
CA ILE A 32 2.74 15.03 -12.63
C ILE A 32 1.50 14.48 -11.93
N PRO A 33 0.85 13.45 -12.47
CA PRO A 33 -0.25 12.79 -11.78
C PRO A 33 0.25 12.07 -10.52
N PHE A 34 -0.39 12.34 -9.40
CA PHE A 34 -0.12 11.66 -8.13
C PHE A 34 -1.42 11.37 -7.37
N LEU A 35 -1.36 10.45 -6.42
CA LEU A 35 -2.44 10.13 -5.49
C LEU A 35 -1.91 10.26 -4.06
N VAL A 36 -2.76 10.72 -3.16
CA VAL A 36 -2.46 10.67 -1.73
C VAL A 36 -2.93 9.33 -1.19
N GLY A 37 -2.06 8.65 -0.45
CA GLY A 37 -2.34 7.35 0.16
C GLY A 37 -2.17 7.36 1.68
N GLY A 38 -1.62 6.25 2.20
CA GLY A 38 -1.28 6.12 3.61
C GLY A 38 -2.42 6.44 4.57
N THR A 39 -2.07 7.09 5.67
CA THR A 39 -3.02 7.44 6.73
C THR A 39 -4.11 8.42 6.27
N PHE A 40 -3.80 9.32 5.34
CA PHE A 40 -4.79 10.31 4.85
C PHE A 40 -5.92 9.63 4.06
N ALA A 41 -5.59 8.76 3.10
CA ALA A 41 -6.59 8.01 2.36
C ALA A 41 -7.33 7.02 3.27
N PHE A 42 -6.61 6.35 4.17
CA PHE A 42 -7.20 5.43 5.13
C PHE A 42 -8.25 6.12 6.01
N ALA A 43 -7.94 7.28 6.58
CA ALA A 43 -8.88 8.05 7.40
C ALA A 43 -10.12 8.47 6.61
N ARG A 44 -9.97 8.77 5.31
CA ARG A 44 -11.11 9.14 4.45
C ARG A 44 -12.11 7.99 4.25
N TYR A 45 -11.60 6.76 4.11
CA TYR A 45 -12.45 5.58 3.89
C TYR A 45 -12.98 4.97 5.18
N THR A 46 -12.25 5.11 6.30
CA THR A 46 -12.57 4.38 7.54
C THR A 46 -13.00 5.27 8.69
N GLU A 47 -12.86 6.60 8.56
CA GLU A 47 -13.05 7.59 9.63
C GLU A 47 -12.11 7.36 10.83
N ILE A 48 -11.11 6.48 10.70
CA ILE A 48 -10.10 6.22 11.72
C ILE A 48 -8.91 7.15 11.51
N HIS A 49 -8.77 8.10 12.43
CA HIS A 49 -7.67 9.07 12.43
C HIS A 49 -6.52 8.56 13.28
N ARG A 50 -5.31 8.59 12.72
CA ARG A 50 -4.07 8.21 13.40
C ARG A 50 -3.04 9.32 13.22
N GLU A 51 -2.18 9.50 14.22
CA GLU A 51 -0.98 10.31 14.01
C GLU A 51 -0.09 9.63 12.98
N THR A 52 0.41 10.42 12.05
CA THR A 52 1.37 9.95 11.04
C THR A 52 2.67 10.76 11.14
N LYS A 53 3.79 10.10 10.82
CA LYS A 53 5.12 10.71 10.76
C LYS A 53 5.56 11.00 9.33
N ASP A 54 4.75 10.58 8.37
CA ASP A 54 5.01 10.65 6.94
C ASP A 54 3.74 11.00 6.17
N LEU A 55 3.94 11.50 4.98
CA LEU A 55 2.93 11.64 3.94
C LEU A 55 3.29 10.65 2.84
N ASP A 56 2.36 9.78 2.46
CA ASP A 56 2.55 8.87 1.35
C ASP A 56 1.90 9.44 0.09
N ILE A 57 2.67 9.64 -0.96
CA ILE A 57 2.15 9.89 -2.31
C ILE A 57 2.48 8.73 -3.23
N PHE A 58 1.58 8.46 -4.14
CA PHE A 58 1.71 7.37 -5.10
C PHE A 58 1.80 7.94 -6.51
N VAL A 59 2.83 7.54 -7.24
CA VAL A 59 3.10 7.94 -8.61
C VAL A 59 3.40 6.71 -9.46
N ARG A 60 3.24 6.79 -10.78
CA ARG A 60 3.76 5.73 -11.65
C ARG A 60 5.28 5.68 -11.55
N ARG A 61 5.86 4.49 -11.71
CA ARG A 61 7.32 4.36 -11.75
C ARG A 61 7.96 5.26 -12.81
N SER A 62 7.32 5.43 -13.96
CA SER A 62 7.78 6.35 -15.02
C SER A 62 7.86 7.80 -14.59
N ASP A 63 7.02 8.22 -13.63
CA ASP A 63 6.95 9.59 -13.16
C ASP A 63 7.87 9.87 -11.97
N CYS A 64 8.42 8.82 -11.32
CA CYS A 64 9.24 8.95 -10.11
C CYS A 64 10.41 9.94 -10.30
N THR A 65 11.21 9.79 -11.37
CA THR A 65 12.36 10.67 -11.62
C THR A 65 11.94 12.13 -11.84
N ARG A 66 10.82 12.36 -12.53
CA ARG A 66 10.28 13.72 -12.70
C ARG A 66 9.81 14.30 -11.36
N THR A 67 9.14 13.48 -10.55
CA THR A 67 8.69 13.86 -9.20
C THR A 67 9.87 14.30 -8.35
N LEU A 68 10.93 13.50 -8.28
CA LEU A 68 12.12 13.84 -7.50
C LEU A 68 12.79 15.14 -7.99
N ARG A 69 12.86 15.37 -9.30
CA ARG A 69 13.43 16.61 -9.85
C ARG A 69 12.65 17.85 -9.43
N VAL A 70 11.30 17.81 -9.43
CA VAL A 70 10.46 18.94 -8.96
C VAL A 70 10.84 19.33 -7.53
N PHE A 71 11.10 18.36 -6.67
CA PHE A 71 11.50 18.61 -5.29
C PHE A 71 12.96 19.08 -5.19
N ASP A 72 13.90 18.46 -5.91
CA ASP A 72 15.30 18.90 -5.93
C ASP A 72 15.44 20.35 -6.39
N ASP A 73 14.76 20.73 -7.48
CA ASP A 73 14.75 22.09 -8.03
C ASP A 73 14.15 23.11 -7.04
N SER A 74 13.32 22.64 -6.10
CA SER A 74 12.70 23.44 -5.05
C SER A 74 13.46 23.39 -3.71
N GLY A 75 14.67 22.82 -3.68
CA GLY A 75 15.56 22.81 -2.53
C GLY A 75 15.27 21.73 -1.50
N TYR A 76 14.47 20.73 -1.81
CA TYR A 76 14.30 19.52 -0.98
C TYR A 76 15.43 18.54 -1.24
N ARG A 77 15.73 17.70 -0.27
CA ARG A 77 16.63 16.57 -0.46
C ARG A 77 15.84 15.36 -0.90
N THR A 78 16.22 14.76 -2.03
CA THR A 78 15.58 13.56 -2.55
C THR A 78 16.49 12.35 -2.48
N GLU A 79 15.90 11.16 -2.38
CA GLU A 79 16.59 9.89 -2.30
C GLU A 79 15.77 8.78 -2.93
N LEU A 80 16.34 8.04 -3.88
CA LEU A 80 15.77 6.79 -4.35
C LEU A 80 16.18 5.67 -3.37
N THR A 81 15.36 5.47 -2.34
CA THR A 81 15.69 4.59 -1.20
C THR A 81 15.72 3.12 -1.62
N TYR A 82 14.67 2.69 -2.33
CA TYR A 82 14.56 1.34 -2.89
C TYR A 82 14.13 1.44 -4.35
N PRO A 83 15.01 1.10 -5.30
CA PRO A 83 14.77 1.30 -6.73
C PRO A 83 13.53 0.61 -7.28
N HIS A 84 13.00 -0.43 -6.62
CA HIS A 84 11.81 -1.15 -7.06
C HIS A 84 10.48 -0.58 -6.55
N TRP A 85 10.47 0.27 -5.46
CA TRP A 85 9.18 0.70 -4.91
C TRP A 85 9.12 2.07 -4.23
N LEU A 86 10.25 2.64 -3.71
CA LEU A 86 10.20 3.78 -2.79
C LEU A 86 11.31 4.79 -3.04
N ALA A 87 10.93 6.05 -3.10
CA ALA A 87 11.82 7.19 -2.93
C ALA A 87 11.34 8.07 -1.77
N LYS A 88 12.22 8.94 -1.26
CA LYS A 88 11.94 9.86 -0.16
C LYS A 88 12.26 11.29 -0.55
N VAL A 89 11.44 12.21 -0.07
CA VAL A 89 11.65 13.66 -0.15
C VAL A 89 11.72 14.19 1.26
N ARG A 90 12.77 14.97 1.59
CA ARG A 90 13.05 15.44 2.94
C ARG A 90 13.28 16.95 3.00
N ARG A 91 12.83 17.55 4.11
CA ARG A 91 13.19 18.92 4.50
C ARG A 91 13.43 18.95 6.02
N GLY A 92 14.70 19.05 6.43
CA GLY A 92 15.08 18.87 7.83
C GLY A 92 14.81 17.43 8.29
N GLU A 93 14.05 17.28 9.36
CA GLU A 93 13.64 15.98 9.91
C GLU A 93 12.34 15.45 9.28
N ASP A 94 11.58 16.32 8.60
CA ASP A 94 10.31 15.93 7.98
C ASP A 94 10.56 15.23 6.63
N PHE A 95 9.70 14.25 6.33
CA PHE A 95 9.81 13.51 5.07
C PHE A 95 8.45 13.09 4.52
N MET A 96 8.46 12.80 3.23
CA MET A 96 7.36 12.27 2.47
C MET A 96 7.86 11.06 1.69
N ASP A 97 7.05 10.02 1.63
CA ASP A 97 7.31 8.83 0.83
C ASP A 97 6.69 8.96 -0.58
N VAL A 98 7.52 8.73 -1.59
CA VAL A 98 7.11 8.65 -2.99
C VAL A 98 7.09 7.18 -3.37
N VAL A 99 5.89 6.61 -3.39
CA VAL A 99 5.65 5.18 -3.57
C VAL A 99 5.24 4.90 -5.01
N PHE A 100 5.83 3.90 -5.65
CA PHE A 100 5.48 3.49 -7.02
C PHE A 100 5.26 1.97 -7.17
N ALA A 101 5.41 1.23 -6.08
CA ALA A 101 4.96 -0.16 -5.94
C ALA A 101 4.84 -0.52 -4.45
N SER A 102 4.42 -1.73 -4.12
CA SER A 102 4.60 -2.28 -2.77
C SER A 102 6.02 -2.82 -2.55
N GLY A 103 6.46 -2.91 -1.29
CA GLY A 103 7.82 -3.36 -0.95
C GLY A 103 8.16 -4.77 -1.43
N ASN A 104 7.18 -5.63 -1.64
CA ASN A 104 7.33 -6.96 -2.24
C ASN A 104 7.29 -6.96 -3.78
N GLY A 105 7.08 -5.79 -4.42
CA GLY A 105 7.04 -5.63 -5.87
C GLY A 105 5.73 -6.06 -6.54
N ILE A 106 4.69 -6.45 -5.80
CA ILE A 106 3.44 -6.97 -6.36
C ILE A 106 2.47 -5.84 -6.75
N ALA A 107 2.19 -4.91 -5.85
CA ALA A 107 1.23 -3.84 -6.09
C ALA A 107 1.92 -2.65 -6.77
N VAL A 108 2.14 -2.76 -8.06
CA VAL A 108 2.73 -1.69 -8.89
C VAL A 108 1.69 -0.63 -9.18
N VAL A 109 2.06 0.65 -9.03
CA VAL A 109 1.18 1.78 -9.35
C VAL A 109 1.06 1.93 -10.86
N ASP A 110 -0.11 1.59 -11.38
CA ASP A 110 -0.48 1.66 -12.79
C ASP A 110 -1.62 2.65 -13.06
N ASP A 111 -2.12 2.71 -14.30
CA ASP A 111 -3.18 3.64 -14.70
C ASP A 111 -4.52 3.37 -14.01
N GLU A 112 -4.79 2.13 -13.60
CA GLU A 112 -6.02 1.76 -12.91
C GLU A 112 -6.13 2.46 -11.54
N TRP A 113 -5.01 2.65 -10.82
CA TRP A 113 -4.99 3.43 -9.58
C TRP A 113 -5.54 4.85 -9.82
N PHE A 114 -5.15 5.46 -10.94
CA PHE A 114 -5.60 6.81 -11.28
C PHE A 114 -7.04 6.81 -11.82
N THR A 115 -7.42 5.84 -12.61
CA THR A 115 -8.77 5.75 -13.18
C THR A 115 -9.84 5.66 -12.10
N HIS A 116 -9.58 4.92 -11.02
CA HIS A 116 -10.53 4.67 -9.93
C HIS A 116 -10.32 5.57 -8.69
N ALA A 117 -9.38 6.51 -8.75
CA ALA A 117 -9.10 7.41 -7.64
C ALA A 117 -10.28 8.35 -7.32
N ALA A 118 -10.67 8.40 -6.06
CA ALA A 118 -11.68 9.33 -5.57
C ALA A 118 -11.05 10.69 -5.22
N GLU A 119 -11.80 11.77 -5.41
CA GLU A 119 -11.38 13.10 -4.93
C GLU A 119 -11.80 13.31 -3.47
N SER A 120 -10.94 13.96 -2.71
CA SER A 120 -11.22 14.36 -1.34
C SER A 120 -10.43 15.60 -0.95
N GLU A 121 -10.81 16.22 0.16
CA GLU A 121 -10.05 17.31 0.75
C GLU A 121 -8.96 16.73 1.67
N VAL A 122 -7.70 17.11 1.41
CA VAL A 122 -6.53 16.78 2.20
C VAL A 122 -5.78 18.07 2.49
N LEU A 123 -5.62 18.43 3.76
CA LEU A 123 -4.93 19.66 4.20
C LEU A 123 -5.45 20.94 3.51
N GLY A 124 -6.75 21.01 3.25
CA GLY A 124 -7.39 22.15 2.57
C GLY A 124 -7.32 22.14 1.05
N MET A 125 -6.70 21.14 0.44
CA MET A 125 -6.59 20.97 -1.02
C MET A 125 -7.49 19.84 -1.53
N ARG A 126 -8.08 20.03 -2.69
CA ARG A 126 -8.85 18.97 -3.38
C ARG A 126 -7.89 18.08 -4.17
N LEU A 127 -7.66 16.88 -3.66
CA LEU A 127 -6.69 15.93 -4.19
C LEU A 127 -7.33 14.56 -4.45
N ARG A 128 -6.65 13.75 -5.25
CA ARG A 128 -7.06 12.38 -5.56
C ARG A 128 -6.41 11.42 -4.58
N LEU A 129 -7.21 10.45 -4.10
CA LEU A 129 -6.76 9.44 -3.15
C LEU A 129 -6.56 8.08 -3.83
N CYS A 130 -5.64 7.28 -3.28
CA CYS A 130 -5.53 5.87 -3.64
C CYS A 130 -6.89 5.18 -3.44
N PRO A 131 -7.39 4.41 -4.42
CA PRO A 131 -8.64 3.67 -4.27
C PRO A 131 -8.55 2.63 -3.14
N PRO A 132 -9.66 2.31 -2.48
CA PRO A 132 -9.66 1.35 -1.36
C PRO A 132 -9.24 -0.06 -1.78
N GLU A 133 -9.53 -0.48 -3.01
CA GLU A 133 -9.12 -1.79 -3.53
C GLU A 133 -7.59 -1.92 -3.64
N GLU A 134 -6.92 -0.89 -4.15
CA GLU A 134 -5.46 -0.86 -4.23
C GLU A 134 -4.81 -0.75 -2.85
N MET A 135 -5.45 -0.03 -1.93
CA MET A 135 -5.00 -0.01 -0.53
C MET A 135 -5.12 -1.38 0.12
N ILE A 136 -6.24 -2.09 -0.07
CA ILE A 136 -6.42 -3.47 0.39
C ILE A 136 -5.36 -4.36 -0.24
N TRP A 137 -5.18 -4.29 -1.57
CA TRP A 137 -4.23 -5.12 -2.30
C TRP A 137 -2.80 -4.94 -1.81
N SER A 138 -2.32 -3.70 -1.66
CA SER A 138 -0.94 -3.44 -1.21
C SER A 138 -0.72 -3.82 0.26
N LYS A 139 -1.71 -3.57 1.14
CA LYS A 139 -1.62 -3.83 2.58
C LYS A 139 -1.78 -5.30 2.97
N ALA A 140 -2.55 -6.07 2.21
CA ALA A 140 -2.85 -7.48 2.52
C ALA A 140 -1.59 -8.36 2.58
N PHE A 141 -0.54 -7.98 1.87
CA PHE A 141 0.73 -8.72 1.87
C PHE A 141 1.67 -8.34 3.03
N VAL A 142 1.37 -7.31 3.82
CA VAL A 142 2.23 -6.91 4.93
C VAL A 142 1.92 -7.76 6.16
N GLN A 143 2.66 -8.87 6.30
CA GLN A 143 2.51 -9.87 7.36
C GLN A 143 3.87 -10.16 8.01
N GLU A 144 4.58 -9.10 8.36
CA GLU A 144 5.87 -9.16 9.06
C GLU A 144 5.65 -9.48 10.55
N ARG A 145 6.69 -9.92 11.23
CA ARG A 145 6.65 -10.11 12.68
C ARG A 145 6.32 -8.83 13.43
N GLU A 146 6.94 -7.72 13.02
CA GLU A 146 6.88 -6.42 13.70
C GLU A 146 5.81 -5.51 13.09
N ARG A 147 5.22 -5.90 11.95
CA ARG A 147 4.22 -5.14 11.24
C ARG A 147 3.21 -6.03 10.52
N PHE A 148 1.98 -5.91 10.91
CA PHE A 148 0.84 -6.59 10.29
C PHE A 148 -0.23 -5.57 9.92
N ASP A 149 -0.39 -5.28 8.63
CA ASP A 149 -1.37 -4.31 8.14
C ASP A 149 -2.78 -4.92 7.95
N GLY A 150 -2.98 -6.16 8.35
CA GLY A 150 -4.28 -6.85 8.23
C GLY A 150 -5.42 -6.13 8.95
N ALA A 151 -5.16 -5.46 10.07
CA ALA A 151 -6.18 -4.65 10.74
C ALA A 151 -6.69 -3.52 9.84
N ASP A 152 -5.81 -2.88 9.05
CA ASP A 152 -6.20 -1.85 8.09
C ASP A 152 -7.06 -2.44 6.97
N VAL A 153 -6.69 -3.61 6.46
CA VAL A 153 -7.50 -4.35 5.47
C VAL A 153 -8.91 -4.62 6.02
N LEU A 154 -9.01 -5.12 7.26
CA LEU A 154 -10.31 -5.42 7.88
C LEU A 154 -11.15 -4.15 8.12
N HIS A 155 -10.54 -3.02 8.48
CA HIS A 155 -11.24 -1.75 8.61
C HIS A 155 -11.76 -1.24 7.26
N LEU A 156 -10.94 -1.34 6.19
CA LEU A 156 -11.38 -0.99 4.83
C LEU A 156 -12.54 -1.89 4.37
N LEU A 157 -12.48 -3.19 4.61
CA LEU A 157 -13.57 -4.12 4.31
C LEU A 157 -14.85 -3.78 5.09
N ARG A 158 -14.73 -3.36 6.36
CA ARG A 158 -15.87 -2.99 7.19
C ARG A 158 -16.59 -1.74 6.68
N GLU A 159 -15.82 -0.71 6.30
CA GLU A 159 -16.39 0.59 5.96
C GLU A 159 -16.68 0.74 4.46
N ALA A 160 -15.81 0.25 3.60
CA ALA A 160 -15.94 0.36 2.14
C ALA A 160 -16.44 -0.93 1.45
N GLY A 161 -16.53 -2.06 2.15
CA GLY A 161 -16.74 -3.37 1.54
C GLY A 161 -17.98 -3.50 0.65
N LYS A 162 -19.05 -2.77 0.97
CA LYS A 162 -20.30 -2.76 0.16
C LYS A 162 -20.17 -2.00 -1.15
N ASP A 163 -19.22 -1.06 -1.22
CA ASP A 163 -18.99 -0.16 -2.35
C ASP A 163 -17.75 -0.55 -3.18
N LEU A 164 -16.99 -1.59 -2.74
CA LEU A 164 -15.82 -2.08 -3.47
C LEU A 164 -16.21 -2.67 -4.83
N ASP A 165 -15.39 -2.40 -5.83
CA ASP A 165 -15.39 -3.14 -7.09
C ASP A 165 -14.74 -4.52 -6.88
N TRP A 166 -15.52 -5.50 -6.41
CA TRP A 166 -15.04 -6.86 -6.12
C TRP A 166 -14.45 -7.58 -7.33
N PRO A 167 -15.01 -7.49 -8.54
CA PRO A 167 -14.37 -8.03 -9.74
C PRO A 167 -12.97 -7.47 -9.96
N ARG A 168 -12.79 -6.17 -9.81
CA ARG A 168 -11.49 -5.52 -9.94
C ARG A 168 -10.53 -5.95 -8.83
N LEU A 169 -10.98 -5.95 -7.57
CA LEU A 169 -10.17 -6.41 -6.43
C LEU A 169 -9.69 -7.86 -6.63
N LEU A 170 -10.57 -8.77 -7.06
CA LEU A 170 -10.21 -10.15 -7.39
C LEU A 170 -9.18 -10.22 -8.51
N THR A 171 -9.31 -9.37 -9.54
CA THR A 171 -8.34 -9.28 -10.64
C THR A 171 -6.98 -8.80 -10.15
N ARG A 172 -6.93 -7.81 -9.23
CA ARG A 172 -5.68 -7.33 -8.61
C ARG A 172 -4.95 -8.42 -7.84
N PHE A 173 -5.67 -9.26 -7.12
CA PHE A 173 -5.04 -10.39 -6.41
C PHE A 173 -4.63 -11.52 -7.36
N GLY A 174 -5.37 -11.79 -8.44
CA GLY A 174 -5.03 -12.81 -9.42
C GLY A 174 -4.70 -14.16 -8.79
N ASP A 175 -3.48 -14.67 -9.01
CA ASP A 175 -3.01 -15.92 -8.43
C ASP A 175 -2.70 -15.83 -6.93
N HIS A 176 -2.59 -14.63 -6.40
CA HIS A 176 -2.43 -14.38 -4.96
C HIS A 176 -3.77 -14.32 -4.19
N TRP A 177 -4.88 -14.76 -4.81
CA TRP A 177 -6.20 -14.82 -4.19
C TRP A 177 -6.24 -15.50 -2.80
N PRO A 178 -5.34 -16.47 -2.45
CA PRO A 178 -5.34 -17.03 -1.09
C PRO A 178 -5.03 -16.00 -0.01
N VAL A 179 -4.24 -14.96 -0.35
CA VAL A 179 -3.96 -13.86 0.58
C VAL A 179 -5.24 -13.06 0.85
N LEU A 180 -6.03 -12.76 -0.19
CA LEU A 180 -7.34 -12.12 0.00
C LEU A 180 -8.26 -13.00 0.82
N LEU A 181 -8.40 -14.29 0.49
CA LEU A 181 -9.27 -15.21 1.22
C LEU A 181 -8.91 -15.28 2.71
N SER A 182 -7.62 -15.27 3.06
CA SER A 182 -7.18 -15.27 4.47
C SER A 182 -7.72 -14.05 5.23
N HIS A 183 -7.69 -12.87 4.61
CA HIS A 183 -8.25 -11.65 5.21
C HIS A 183 -9.78 -11.70 5.29
N LEU A 184 -10.47 -12.29 4.31
CA LEU A 184 -11.93 -12.45 4.36
C LEU A 184 -12.36 -13.39 5.48
N VAL A 185 -11.58 -14.46 5.72
CA VAL A 185 -11.81 -15.37 6.87
C VAL A 185 -11.59 -14.63 8.18
N LEU A 186 -10.49 -13.88 8.32
CA LEU A 186 -10.21 -13.04 9.48
C LEU A 186 -11.29 -11.98 9.68
N PHE A 187 -11.76 -11.35 8.60
CA PHE A 187 -12.84 -10.36 8.66
C PHE A 187 -14.11 -10.96 9.28
N GLY A 188 -14.53 -12.14 8.82
CA GLY A 188 -15.69 -12.83 9.35
C GLY A 188 -15.55 -13.29 10.82
N PHE A 189 -14.31 -13.44 11.30
CA PHE A 189 -14.00 -13.70 12.71
C PHE A 189 -14.03 -12.42 13.55
N VAL A 190 -13.41 -11.35 13.07
CA VAL A 190 -13.29 -10.07 13.80
C VAL A 190 -14.62 -9.31 13.85
N TYR A 191 -15.38 -9.34 12.75
CA TYR A 191 -16.66 -8.64 12.60
C TYR A 191 -17.78 -9.60 12.17
N PRO A 192 -18.23 -10.52 13.06
CA PRO A 192 -19.22 -11.53 12.70
C PRO A 192 -20.59 -10.95 12.34
N ASP A 193 -20.89 -9.74 12.84
CA ASP A 193 -22.11 -8.98 12.56
C ASP A 193 -22.06 -8.15 11.27
N ARG A 194 -20.87 -8.08 10.61
CA ARG A 194 -20.64 -7.27 9.40
C ARG A 194 -20.26 -8.12 8.19
N ARG A 195 -20.52 -9.41 8.23
CA ARG A 195 -20.19 -10.31 7.10
C ARG A 195 -20.87 -9.92 5.80
N ASP A 196 -21.97 -9.19 5.87
CA ASP A 196 -22.70 -8.65 4.72
C ASP A 196 -21.94 -7.54 3.96
N CYS A 197 -20.83 -7.01 4.52
CA CYS A 197 -19.94 -6.10 3.81
C CYS A 197 -19.14 -6.80 2.70
N VAL A 198 -19.03 -8.14 2.76
CA VAL A 198 -18.38 -8.96 1.74
C VAL A 198 -19.44 -9.78 1.01
N PRO A 199 -19.57 -9.68 -0.33
CA PRO A 199 -20.55 -10.48 -1.06
C PRO A 199 -20.34 -11.98 -0.84
N PHE A 200 -21.41 -12.70 -0.50
CA PHE A 200 -21.35 -14.14 -0.30
C PHE A 200 -20.74 -14.87 -1.52
N ALA A 201 -21.08 -14.44 -2.73
CA ALA A 201 -20.57 -15.05 -3.95
C ALA A 201 -19.03 -15.00 -4.07
N VAL A 202 -18.38 -13.96 -3.51
CA VAL A 202 -16.92 -13.83 -3.48
C VAL A 202 -16.32 -14.90 -2.57
N VAL A 203 -16.84 -15.01 -1.34
CA VAL A 203 -16.35 -15.99 -0.37
C VAL A 203 -16.60 -17.42 -0.87
N ASP A 204 -17.78 -17.70 -1.41
CA ASP A 204 -18.15 -19.00 -1.97
C ASP A 204 -17.22 -19.39 -3.13
N ALA A 205 -16.98 -18.48 -4.09
CA ALA A 205 -16.10 -18.72 -5.22
C ALA A 205 -14.65 -19.00 -4.79
N LEU A 206 -14.10 -18.22 -3.86
CA LEU A 206 -12.73 -18.41 -3.36
C LEU A 206 -12.60 -19.69 -2.54
N THR A 207 -13.61 -20.05 -1.75
CA THR A 207 -13.63 -21.29 -0.97
C THR A 207 -13.70 -22.52 -1.88
N LYS A 208 -14.51 -22.48 -2.95
CA LYS A 208 -14.57 -23.55 -3.97
C LYS A 208 -13.21 -23.69 -4.66
N ARG A 209 -12.61 -22.57 -5.08
CA ARG A 209 -11.27 -22.57 -5.69
C ARG A 209 -10.23 -23.19 -4.76
N LEU A 210 -10.29 -22.93 -3.44
CA LEU A 210 -9.41 -23.56 -2.46
C LEU A 210 -9.63 -25.08 -2.37
N ALA A 211 -10.88 -25.54 -2.37
CA ALA A 211 -11.20 -26.96 -2.30
C ALA A 211 -10.77 -27.74 -3.56
N GLU A 212 -10.70 -27.08 -4.71
CA GLU A 212 -10.31 -27.62 -5.98
C GLU A 212 -8.79 -27.60 -6.23
N GLN A 213 -8.03 -26.88 -5.37
CA GLN A 213 -6.57 -26.83 -5.51
C GLN A 213 -5.95 -28.22 -5.41
N LYS A 214 -5.17 -28.56 -6.42
CA LYS A 214 -4.36 -29.80 -6.42
C LYS A 214 -2.97 -29.47 -5.89
N GLN A 215 -2.36 -30.44 -5.23
CA GLN A 215 -0.96 -30.31 -4.81
C GLN A 215 -0.07 -30.18 -6.05
N GLU A 216 0.59 -29.05 -6.19
CA GLU A 216 1.65 -28.86 -7.19
C GLU A 216 2.96 -29.39 -6.59
N SER A 217 3.36 -30.57 -7.03
CA SER A 217 4.49 -31.29 -6.40
C SER A 217 5.87 -30.94 -6.96
N ALA A 218 5.95 -30.21 -8.08
CA ALA A 218 7.21 -30.08 -8.83
C ALA A 218 8.04 -28.84 -8.48
N ASN A 219 7.43 -27.76 -8.02
CA ASN A 219 8.14 -26.49 -7.84
C ASN A 219 8.22 -26.13 -6.35
N ARG A 220 9.43 -26.11 -5.79
CA ARG A 220 9.69 -25.64 -4.43
C ARG A 220 9.78 -24.12 -4.43
N ILE A 221 8.64 -23.44 -4.60
CA ILE A 221 8.57 -21.97 -4.56
C ILE A 221 8.05 -21.54 -3.19
N CYS A 222 8.68 -20.55 -2.58
CA CYS A 222 8.24 -19.95 -1.34
C CYS A 222 7.55 -18.61 -1.63
N PHE A 223 6.22 -18.57 -1.59
CA PHE A 223 5.43 -17.36 -1.68
C PHE A 223 5.37 -16.57 -0.37
N GLY A 224 5.85 -17.16 0.73
CA GLY A 224 5.97 -16.48 2.01
C GLY A 224 6.84 -15.23 1.97
N THR A 225 7.84 -15.20 1.08
CA THR A 225 8.69 -14.03 0.84
C THR A 225 7.93 -12.81 0.33
N LEU A 226 6.74 -12.99 -0.25
CA LEU A 226 5.83 -11.90 -0.62
C LEU A 226 5.09 -11.31 0.59
N LEU A 227 4.99 -12.06 1.69
CA LEU A 227 4.30 -11.66 2.92
C LEU A 227 5.26 -11.06 3.95
N SER A 228 6.49 -11.61 4.01
CA SER A 228 7.52 -11.12 4.90
C SER A 228 8.90 -11.22 4.24
N ARG A 229 9.65 -10.11 4.31
CA ARG A 229 11.00 -10.05 3.74
C ARG A 229 12.03 -10.87 4.51
N GLU A 230 11.74 -11.23 5.78
CA GLU A 230 12.70 -11.86 6.70
C GLU A 230 12.30 -13.29 7.07
N GLN A 231 11.04 -13.52 7.40
CA GLN A 231 10.63 -14.73 8.11
C GLN A 231 10.79 -16.02 7.30
N TYR A 232 10.85 -15.93 5.98
CA TYR A 232 10.98 -17.06 5.06
C TYR A 232 12.38 -17.22 4.47
N LEU A 233 13.40 -16.47 4.94
CA LEU A 233 14.78 -16.61 4.46
C LEU A 233 15.38 -17.99 4.76
N HIS A 234 14.94 -18.63 5.86
CA HIS A 234 15.35 -19.99 6.20
C HIS A 234 14.89 -21.01 5.14
N ASP A 235 13.68 -20.82 4.60
CA ASP A 235 13.16 -21.70 3.55
C ASP A 235 13.95 -21.57 2.26
N LEU A 236 14.37 -20.34 1.90
CA LEU A 236 15.24 -20.11 0.74
C LEU A 236 16.61 -20.80 0.93
N ALA A 237 17.17 -20.72 2.14
CA ALA A 237 18.41 -21.43 2.47
C ALA A 237 18.24 -22.98 2.39
N SER A 238 17.01 -23.47 2.56
CA SER A 238 16.64 -24.88 2.41
C SER A 238 16.30 -25.30 0.97
N GLY A 239 16.55 -24.40 -0.01
CA GLY A 239 16.41 -24.69 -1.44
C GLY A 239 15.04 -24.39 -2.04
N TYR A 240 14.20 -23.56 -1.37
CA TYR A 240 13.02 -22.98 -2.02
C TYR A 240 13.42 -21.81 -2.91
N VAL A 241 12.69 -21.63 -4.01
CA VAL A 241 12.83 -20.50 -4.93
C VAL A 241 12.08 -19.29 -4.34
N ASP A 242 12.68 -18.12 -4.42
CA ASP A 242 12.11 -16.87 -3.96
C ASP A 242 11.04 -16.37 -4.94
N ALA A 243 9.79 -16.27 -4.50
CA ALA A 243 8.69 -15.82 -5.35
C ALA A 243 8.75 -14.31 -5.70
N ARG A 244 9.63 -13.52 -5.10
CA ARG A 244 9.84 -12.11 -5.48
C ARG A 244 10.56 -11.96 -6.82
N LEU A 245 11.26 -13.00 -7.28
CA LEU A 245 11.96 -13.02 -8.56
C LEU A 245 11.07 -13.51 -9.71
N PRO A 246 11.37 -13.14 -10.97
CA PRO A 246 10.70 -13.70 -12.14
C PRO A 246 10.79 -15.25 -12.19
N PRO A 247 9.77 -15.94 -12.68
CA PRO A 247 8.55 -15.41 -13.32
C PRO A 247 7.43 -15.04 -12.34
N HIS A 248 7.58 -15.25 -11.03
CA HIS A 248 6.52 -15.10 -10.03
C HIS A 248 6.41 -13.68 -9.45
N GLY A 249 7.51 -12.95 -9.41
CA GLY A 249 7.60 -11.57 -8.94
C GLY A 249 8.33 -10.66 -9.92
N GLY A 250 8.36 -9.38 -9.60
CA GLY A 250 8.93 -8.33 -10.48
C GLY A 250 10.28 -7.78 -10.03
N MET A 251 10.87 -8.30 -8.94
CA MET A 251 12.17 -7.80 -8.46
C MET A 251 13.32 -8.31 -9.29
N THR A 252 14.32 -7.46 -9.50
CA THR A 252 15.64 -7.90 -9.96
C THR A 252 16.43 -8.51 -8.80
N PRO A 253 17.48 -9.34 -9.08
CA PRO A 253 18.37 -9.82 -8.01
C PRO A 253 19.04 -8.70 -7.20
N ASP A 254 19.30 -7.55 -7.82
CA ASP A 254 19.89 -6.38 -7.15
C ASP A 254 18.89 -5.70 -6.22
N ASP A 255 17.61 -5.53 -6.66
CA ASP A 255 16.54 -5.03 -5.82
C ASP A 255 16.32 -5.92 -4.60
N LEU A 256 16.31 -7.24 -4.83
CA LEU A 256 16.13 -8.23 -3.78
C LEU A 256 17.26 -8.17 -2.75
N ARG A 257 18.53 -8.08 -3.21
CA ARG A 257 19.68 -7.96 -2.33
C ARG A 257 19.57 -6.68 -1.49
N LEU A 258 19.33 -5.54 -2.11
CA LEU A 258 19.20 -4.25 -1.43
C LEU A 258 18.07 -4.28 -0.38
N TRP A 259 16.94 -4.88 -0.73
CA TRP A 259 15.79 -5.01 0.15
C TRP A 259 16.07 -5.92 1.35
N THR A 260 16.79 -7.03 1.12
CA THR A 260 17.17 -8.00 2.17
C THR A 260 18.26 -7.44 3.09
N ASP A 261 19.25 -6.73 2.55
CA ASP A 261 20.33 -6.11 3.32
C ASP A 261 19.85 -4.98 4.25
N ALA A 262 18.64 -4.48 4.02
CA ALA A 262 17.99 -3.48 4.89
C ALA A 262 17.29 -4.08 6.13
N ILE A 263 17.21 -5.40 6.25
CA ILE A 263 16.64 -6.07 7.43
C ILE A 263 17.42 -5.69 8.68
N GLY A 264 16.70 -5.28 9.73
CA GLY A 264 17.31 -4.83 10.99
C GLY A 264 17.88 -3.41 10.97
N LYS A 265 17.92 -2.73 9.82
CA LYS A 265 18.28 -1.31 9.72
C LYS A 265 16.99 -0.47 9.86
N ARG A 266 16.97 0.47 10.82
CA ARG A 266 15.87 1.45 10.90
C ARG A 266 16.00 2.39 9.69
N THR A 267 14.99 2.43 8.86
CA THR A 267 14.83 3.38 7.72
C THR A 267 14.14 4.65 8.19
#